data_23912e37f9efdebef8d3c8d7916f4524
#
_entry.id   23912e37f9efdebef8d3c8d7916f4524
#
_cell.length_a   1.000
_cell.length_b   1.000
_cell.length_c   1.000
_cell.angle_alpha   90.00
_cell.angle_beta   90.00
_cell.angle_gamma   90.00
#
_symmetry.space_group_name_H-M   'P 1'
#
loop_
_entity.id
_entity.type
_entity.pdbx_description
1 polymer ?
#
loop_
_entity_poly.entity_id
_entity_poly.type
_entity_poly.pdbx_seq_one_letter_code
_entity_poly.pdbx_strand_id
1 'polypeptide(L)'
;MTETLILGVVIVVLLAVVGWLLYERRRSTELRSTFGPEYERTVKDAGDRRAAETELRSREERVRALEIRQLPAADRDRYATEWRDVQALFVDEPAAAIDDADELIGRVMQDRGYPVSDFDQRVADVSVDHPDVVEHYRAAHSIAERRDAVDTDTEDLRQAMVHYRALFQDLLGTTNGPDDGTAERPTAPDQAELTRRAS
;
A
#
# COMPACT_ATOMS: atom_id res chain seq x y z
N MET A 1 8.00 54.28 -23.53
CA MET A 1 6.75 53.58 -23.20
C MET A 1 6.76 52.11 -23.69
N THR A 2 7.22 51.83 -24.92
CA THR A 2 7.33 50.44 -25.43
C THR A 2 8.29 49.53 -24.67
N GLU A 3 9.45 50.05 -24.26
CA GLU A 3 10.46 49.30 -23.51
C GLU A 3 9.97 48.89 -22.12
N THR A 4 9.28 49.76 -21.41
CA THR A 4 8.70 49.47 -20.09
C THR A 4 7.57 48.44 -20.19
N LEU A 5 6.78 48.46 -21.28
CA LEU A 5 5.76 47.46 -21.57
C LEU A 5 6.38 46.08 -21.88
N ILE A 6 7.44 46.06 -22.70
CA ILE A 6 8.17 44.83 -23.02
C ILE A 6 8.79 44.21 -21.77
N LEU A 7 9.44 45.03 -20.94
CA LEU A 7 10.01 44.58 -19.68
C LEU A 7 8.95 44.00 -18.73
N GLY A 8 7.77 44.65 -18.63
CA GLY A 8 6.65 44.14 -17.84
C GLY A 8 6.15 42.77 -18.31
N VAL A 9 6.00 42.60 -19.63
CA VAL A 9 5.58 41.30 -20.21
C VAL A 9 6.61 40.21 -19.94
N VAL A 10 7.91 40.51 -20.09
CA VAL A 10 8.97 39.54 -19.81
C VAL A 10 8.96 39.09 -18.35
N ILE A 11 8.78 40.00 -17.40
CA ILE A 11 8.68 39.67 -15.99
C ILE A 11 7.47 38.78 -15.71
N VAL A 12 6.30 39.06 -16.27
CA VAL A 12 5.09 38.25 -16.11
C VAL A 12 5.32 36.85 -16.66
N VAL A 13 5.93 36.71 -17.83
CA VAL A 13 6.24 35.40 -18.43
C VAL A 13 7.23 34.62 -17.55
N LEU A 14 8.29 35.27 -17.05
CA LEU A 14 9.25 34.63 -16.14
C LEU A 14 8.58 34.17 -14.84
N LEU A 15 7.73 34.97 -14.25
CA LEU A 15 6.98 34.57 -13.03
C LEU A 15 6.03 33.41 -13.32
N ALA A 16 5.37 33.41 -14.48
CA ALA A 16 4.51 32.30 -14.88
C ALA A 16 5.32 30.98 -15.07
N VAL A 17 6.50 31.07 -15.71
CA VAL A 17 7.38 29.90 -15.89
C VAL A 17 7.91 29.41 -14.55
N VAL A 18 8.35 30.29 -13.66
CA VAL A 18 8.81 29.91 -12.32
C VAL A 18 7.66 29.27 -11.51
N GLY A 19 6.48 29.89 -11.55
CA GLY A 19 5.29 29.34 -10.89
C GLY A 19 4.93 27.94 -11.40
N TRP A 20 4.98 27.75 -12.72
CA TRP A 20 4.74 26.46 -13.34
C TRP A 20 5.79 25.39 -12.94
N LEU A 21 7.09 25.76 -12.94
CA LEU A 21 8.16 24.85 -12.52
C LEU A 21 8.05 24.47 -11.04
N LEU A 22 7.68 25.42 -10.17
CA LEU A 22 7.47 25.14 -8.75
C LEU A 22 6.24 24.23 -8.53
N TYR A 23 5.15 24.46 -9.29
CA TYR A 23 3.97 23.62 -9.26
C TYR A 23 4.30 22.18 -9.69
N GLU A 24 5.02 22.01 -10.80
CA GLU A 24 5.42 20.70 -11.31
C GLU A 24 6.34 19.96 -10.31
N ARG A 25 7.29 20.68 -9.68
CA ARG A 25 8.14 20.10 -8.64
C ARG A 25 7.35 19.64 -7.41
N ARG A 26 6.41 20.44 -6.93
CA ARG A 26 5.55 20.04 -5.78
C ARG A 26 4.76 18.79 -6.09
N ARG A 27 4.14 18.75 -7.24
CA ARG A 27 3.31 17.63 -7.70
C ARG A 27 4.12 16.32 -7.84
N SER A 28 5.32 16.41 -8.33
CA SER A 28 6.23 15.28 -8.42
C SER A 28 6.71 14.77 -7.04
N THR A 29 6.92 15.69 -6.09
CA THR A 29 7.30 15.33 -4.72
C THR A 29 6.14 14.62 -4.00
N GLU A 30 4.90 15.03 -4.23
CA GLU A 30 3.71 14.39 -3.70
C GLU A 30 3.57 12.94 -4.18
N LEU A 31 3.66 12.69 -5.49
CA LEU A 31 3.65 11.33 -6.03
C LEU A 31 4.77 10.46 -5.45
N ARG A 32 5.96 11.04 -5.27
CA ARG A 32 7.08 10.33 -4.67
C ARG A 32 6.84 9.96 -3.21
N SER A 33 6.17 10.81 -2.45
CA SER A 33 5.80 10.52 -1.05
C SER A 33 4.67 9.51 -0.94
N THR A 34 3.69 9.56 -1.85
CA THR A 34 2.56 8.63 -1.86
C THR A 34 2.99 7.22 -2.26
N PHE A 35 3.77 7.09 -3.34
CA PHE A 35 4.12 5.80 -3.91
C PHE A 35 5.46 5.24 -3.43
N GLY A 36 6.26 6.00 -2.67
CA GLY A 36 7.52 5.50 -2.13
C GLY A 36 8.41 4.79 -3.16
N PRO A 37 8.83 3.54 -2.89
CA PRO A 37 9.66 2.75 -3.82
C PRO A 37 9.00 2.49 -5.18
N GLU A 38 7.68 2.38 -5.22
CA GLU A 38 6.91 2.14 -6.44
C GLU A 38 7.06 3.27 -7.45
N TYR A 39 7.25 4.53 -6.99
CA TYR A 39 7.52 5.65 -7.89
C TYR A 39 8.78 5.42 -8.74
N GLU A 40 9.90 5.06 -8.10
CA GLU A 40 11.17 4.83 -8.81
C GLU A 40 11.08 3.62 -9.77
N ARG A 41 10.34 2.59 -9.36
CA ARG A 41 10.07 1.43 -10.21
C ARG A 41 9.29 1.84 -11.46
N THR A 42 8.18 2.56 -11.30
CA THR A 42 7.34 2.99 -12.42
C THR A 42 8.12 3.90 -13.38
N VAL A 43 8.98 4.80 -12.85
CA VAL A 43 9.86 5.63 -13.69
C VAL A 43 10.84 4.78 -14.51
N LYS A 44 11.41 3.74 -13.91
CA LYS A 44 12.32 2.82 -14.58
C LYS A 44 11.62 2.02 -15.68
N ASP A 45 10.43 1.51 -15.39
CA ASP A 45 9.66 0.68 -16.31
C ASP A 45 9.10 1.50 -17.50
N ALA A 46 8.65 2.71 -17.25
CA ALA A 46 8.18 3.62 -18.30
C ALA A 46 9.29 4.25 -19.14
N GLY A 47 10.53 4.27 -18.63
CA GLY A 47 11.68 4.91 -19.31
C GLY A 47 11.57 6.44 -19.43
N ASP A 48 10.45 7.04 -19.06
CA ASP A 48 10.19 8.48 -19.03
C ASP A 48 9.43 8.87 -17.77
N ARG A 49 9.94 9.89 -17.08
CA ARG A 49 9.36 10.39 -15.83
C ARG A 49 7.94 10.92 -16.00
N ARG A 50 7.67 11.65 -17.10
CA ARG A 50 6.34 12.23 -17.33
C ARG A 50 5.29 11.15 -17.60
N ALA A 51 5.67 10.13 -18.36
CA ALA A 51 4.82 8.97 -18.61
C ALA A 51 4.51 8.23 -17.29
N ALA A 52 5.53 7.98 -16.47
CA ALA A 52 5.38 7.36 -15.15
C ALA A 52 4.46 8.16 -14.23
N GLU A 53 4.68 9.47 -14.11
CA GLU A 53 3.83 10.33 -13.29
C GLU A 53 2.38 10.42 -13.79
N THR A 54 2.17 10.30 -15.10
CA THR A 54 0.82 10.24 -15.69
C THR A 54 0.14 8.93 -15.30
N GLU A 55 0.85 7.83 -15.40
CA GLU A 55 0.37 6.50 -14.98
C GLU A 55 0.03 6.47 -13.49
N LEU A 56 0.92 6.96 -12.62
CA LEU A 56 0.68 6.99 -11.17
C LEU A 56 -0.56 7.83 -10.81
N ARG A 57 -0.77 8.97 -11.47
CA ARG A 57 -1.99 9.76 -11.28
C ARG A 57 -3.24 9.02 -11.75
N SER A 58 -3.15 8.30 -12.87
CA SER A 58 -4.26 7.48 -13.34
C SER A 58 -4.64 6.40 -12.32
N ARG A 59 -3.65 5.82 -11.62
CA ARG A 59 -3.89 4.87 -10.51
C ARG A 59 -4.59 5.54 -9.34
N GLU A 60 -4.10 6.71 -8.89
CA GLU A 60 -4.76 7.47 -7.83
C GLU A 60 -6.21 7.84 -8.17
N GLU A 61 -6.46 8.33 -9.39
CA GLU A 61 -7.81 8.69 -9.83
C GLU A 61 -8.73 7.48 -9.87
N ARG A 62 -8.23 6.34 -10.34
CA ARG A 62 -9.00 5.09 -10.40
C ARG A 62 -9.34 4.59 -9.00
N VAL A 63 -8.35 4.51 -8.09
CA VAL A 63 -8.56 4.03 -6.71
C VAL A 63 -9.46 4.99 -5.93
N ARG A 64 -9.33 6.30 -6.13
CA ARG A 64 -10.23 7.30 -5.52
C ARG A 64 -11.69 7.15 -5.94
N ALA A 65 -11.94 6.58 -7.12
CA ALA A 65 -13.29 6.29 -7.58
C ALA A 65 -13.88 4.98 -7.01
N LEU A 66 -13.04 4.16 -6.35
CA LEU A 66 -13.48 2.94 -5.66
C LEU A 66 -13.98 3.26 -4.25
N GLU A 67 -14.90 2.46 -3.75
CA GLU A 67 -15.37 2.52 -2.36
C GLU A 67 -14.53 1.61 -1.46
N ILE A 68 -13.22 1.91 -1.35
CA ILE A 68 -12.31 1.15 -0.49
C ILE A 68 -12.69 1.36 0.96
N ARG A 69 -12.85 0.27 1.71
CA ARG A 69 -13.29 0.27 3.11
C ARG A 69 -12.41 -0.62 3.98
N GLN A 70 -12.38 -0.32 5.26
CA GLN A 70 -11.79 -1.22 6.24
C GLN A 70 -12.74 -2.41 6.49
N LEU A 71 -12.15 -3.58 6.69
CA LEU A 71 -12.92 -4.77 7.04
C LEU A 71 -13.54 -4.62 8.44
N PRO A 72 -14.80 -5.04 8.63
CA PRO A 72 -15.39 -5.22 9.96
C PRO A 72 -14.54 -6.17 10.82
N ALA A 73 -14.59 -6.01 12.16
CA ALA A 73 -13.80 -6.83 13.07
C ALA A 73 -14.06 -8.34 12.87
N ALA A 74 -15.32 -8.73 12.70
CA ALA A 74 -15.69 -10.14 12.47
C ALA A 74 -15.07 -10.73 11.20
N ASP A 75 -14.97 -9.94 10.12
CA ASP A 75 -14.33 -10.38 8.87
C ASP A 75 -12.81 -10.48 9.05
N ARG A 76 -12.20 -9.53 9.75
CA ARG A 76 -10.78 -9.62 10.09
C ARG A 76 -10.45 -10.88 10.89
N ASP A 77 -11.25 -11.22 11.90
CA ASP A 77 -11.07 -12.41 12.72
C ASP A 77 -11.26 -13.69 11.90
N ARG A 78 -12.24 -13.71 11.00
CA ARG A 78 -12.48 -14.81 10.06
C ARG A 78 -11.26 -14.99 9.15
N TYR A 79 -10.81 -13.95 8.47
CA TYR A 79 -9.64 -14.00 7.59
C TYR A 79 -8.36 -14.38 8.34
N ALA A 80 -8.15 -13.87 9.56
CA ALA A 80 -7.03 -14.29 10.39
C ALA A 80 -7.07 -15.78 10.76
N THR A 81 -8.26 -16.37 10.85
CA THR A 81 -8.41 -17.83 11.06
C THR A 81 -8.08 -18.59 9.78
N GLU A 82 -8.67 -18.20 8.64
CA GLU A 82 -8.37 -18.81 7.34
C GLU A 82 -6.87 -18.73 7.01
N TRP A 83 -6.20 -17.62 7.33
CA TRP A 83 -4.75 -17.50 7.16
C TRP A 83 -3.96 -18.54 7.99
N ARG A 84 -4.40 -18.83 9.20
CA ARG A 84 -3.76 -19.89 10.03
C ARG A 84 -3.94 -21.26 9.42
N ASP A 85 -5.09 -21.52 8.80
CA ASP A 85 -5.35 -22.79 8.11
C ASP A 85 -4.44 -22.94 6.88
N VAL A 86 -4.28 -21.87 6.09
CA VAL A 86 -3.31 -21.83 4.97
C VAL A 86 -1.88 -22.08 5.45
N GLN A 87 -1.48 -21.47 6.58
CA GLN A 87 -0.15 -21.71 7.16
C GLN A 87 0.02 -23.16 7.65
N ALA A 88 -1.02 -23.79 8.17
CA ALA A 88 -0.98 -25.17 8.57
C ALA A 88 -0.85 -26.10 7.36
N LEU A 89 -1.59 -25.83 6.29
CA LEU A 89 -1.51 -26.57 5.02
C LEU A 89 -0.10 -26.56 4.43
N PHE A 90 0.64 -25.46 4.61
CA PHE A 90 2.00 -25.31 4.08
C PHE A 90 2.97 -26.42 4.55
N VAL A 91 2.72 -27.01 5.70
CA VAL A 91 3.58 -28.08 6.27
C VAL A 91 3.52 -29.36 5.41
N ASP A 92 2.34 -29.69 4.94
CA ASP A 92 2.08 -30.93 4.19
C ASP A 92 2.05 -30.70 2.68
N GLU A 93 1.49 -29.57 2.25
CA GLU A 93 1.24 -29.26 0.83
C GLU A 93 1.66 -27.81 0.51
N PRO A 94 2.97 -27.51 0.49
CA PRO A 94 3.45 -26.13 0.36
C PRO A 94 3.01 -25.43 -0.95
N ALA A 95 2.94 -26.13 -2.06
CA ALA A 95 2.47 -25.55 -3.34
C ALA A 95 0.98 -25.16 -3.28
N ALA A 96 0.13 -26.06 -2.77
CA ALA A 96 -1.30 -25.76 -2.58
C ALA A 96 -1.52 -24.59 -1.62
N ALA A 97 -0.75 -24.52 -0.54
CA ALA A 97 -0.84 -23.43 0.42
C ALA A 97 -0.48 -22.06 -0.19
N ILE A 98 0.39 -22.00 -1.19
CA ILE A 98 0.70 -20.77 -1.93
C ILE A 98 -0.50 -20.34 -2.79
N ASP A 99 -1.17 -21.27 -3.45
CA ASP A 99 -2.38 -20.97 -4.22
C ASP A 99 -3.51 -20.47 -3.31
N ASP A 100 -3.72 -21.12 -2.18
CA ASP A 100 -4.71 -20.73 -1.19
C ASP A 100 -4.39 -19.35 -0.57
N ALA A 101 -3.11 -19.03 -0.40
CA ALA A 101 -2.69 -17.71 0.09
C ALA A 101 -3.03 -16.60 -0.91
N ASP A 102 -2.75 -16.78 -2.21
CA ASP A 102 -3.08 -15.79 -3.25
C ASP A 102 -4.60 -15.61 -3.37
N GLU A 103 -5.36 -16.72 -3.36
CA GLU A 103 -6.82 -16.66 -3.39
C GLU A 103 -7.40 -15.94 -2.17
N LEU A 104 -6.88 -16.21 -0.98
CA LEU A 104 -7.31 -15.55 0.26
C LEU A 104 -7.06 -14.05 0.21
N ILE A 105 -5.89 -13.62 -0.26
CA ILE A 105 -5.57 -12.21 -0.47
C ILE A 105 -6.54 -11.58 -1.46
N GLY A 106 -6.84 -12.25 -2.57
CA GLY A 106 -7.83 -11.79 -3.55
C GLY A 106 -9.21 -11.56 -2.94
N ARG A 107 -9.67 -12.45 -2.07
CA ARG A 107 -10.96 -12.31 -1.35
C ARG A 107 -10.93 -11.13 -0.36
N VAL A 108 -9.84 -10.96 0.38
CA VAL A 108 -9.64 -9.81 1.28
C VAL A 108 -9.71 -8.49 0.51
N MET A 109 -9.03 -8.41 -0.63
CA MET A 109 -9.05 -7.22 -1.49
C MET A 109 -10.48 -6.93 -2.00
N GLN A 110 -11.18 -7.95 -2.46
CA GLN A 110 -12.55 -7.82 -2.96
C GLN A 110 -13.50 -7.32 -1.86
N ASP A 111 -13.45 -7.88 -0.66
CA ASP A 111 -14.28 -7.46 0.47
C ASP A 111 -13.94 -6.04 0.95
N ARG A 112 -12.72 -5.57 0.71
CA ARG A 112 -12.34 -4.18 0.93
C ARG A 112 -12.83 -3.23 -0.17
N GLY A 113 -13.29 -3.74 -1.31
CA GLY A 113 -13.81 -2.94 -2.43
C GLY A 113 -12.84 -2.76 -3.59
N TYR A 114 -11.70 -3.45 -3.61
CA TYR A 114 -10.86 -3.53 -4.79
C TYR A 114 -11.54 -4.38 -5.88
N PRO A 115 -11.45 -4.00 -7.16
CA PRO A 115 -12.07 -4.77 -8.22
C PRO A 115 -11.38 -6.13 -8.41
N VAL A 116 -12.15 -7.13 -8.82
CA VAL A 116 -11.60 -8.39 -9.30
C VAL A 116 -10.97 -8.13 -10.67
N SER A 117 -9.67 -8.22 -10.75
CA SER A 117 -8.89 -7.89 -11.93
C SER A 117 -7.71 -8.86 -12.10
N ASP A 118 -6.99 -8.74 -13.20
CA ASP A 118 -5.71 -9.42 -13.36
C ASP A 118 -4.68 -8.95 -12.33
N PHE A 119 -3.57 -9.67 -12.26
CA PHE A 119 -2.53 -9.40 -11.26
C PHE A 119 -1.94 -7.99 -11.39
N ASP A 120 -1.61 -7.56 -12.61
CA ASP A 120 -0.97 -6.26 -12.84
C ASP A 120 -1.88 -5.11 -12.40
N GLN A 121 -3.18 -5.22 -12.68
CA GLN A 121 -4.16 -4.24 -12.25
C GLN A 121 -4.32 -4.24 -10.72
N ARG A 122 -4.38 -5.42 -10.08
CA ARG A 122 -4.43 -5.53 -8.60
C ARG A 122 -3.23 -4.88 -7.95
N VAL A 123 -2.04 -5.15 -8.47
CA VAL A 123 -0.78 -4.53 -8.01
C VAL A 123 -0.83 -3.00 -8.16
N ALA A 124 -1.29 -2.52 -9.32
CA ALA A 124 -1.41 -1.09 -9.59
C ALA A 124 -2.36 -0.41 -8.60
N ASP A 125 -3.51 -1.02 -8.29
CA ASP A 125 -4.51 -0.46 -7.39
C ASP A 125 -4.02 -0.49 -5.92
N VAL A 126 -3.45 -1.61 -5.47
CA VAL A 126 -2.88 -1.76 -4.11
C VAL A 126 -1.72 -0.80 -3.87
N SER A 127 -0.92 -0.49 -4.91
CA SER A 127 0.23 0.40 -4.79
C SER A 127 -0.11 1.84 -4.36
N VAL A 128 -1.37 2.26 -4.50
CA VAL A 128 -1.84 3.59 -4.10
C VAL A 128 -1.97 3.69 -2.58
N ASP A 129 -2.60 2.71 -1.95
CA ASP A 129 -2.90 2.72 -0.51
C ASP A 129 -1.85 1.96 0.32
N HIS A 130 -1.13 1.01 -0.31
CA HIS A 130 -0.21 0.08 0.33
C HIS A 130 1.16 0.01 -0.39
N PRO A 131 1.85 1.15 -0.64
CA PRO A 131 3.07 1.20 -1.45
C PRO A 131 4.23 0.39 -0.84
N ASP A 132 4.29 0.27 0.48
CA ASP A 132 5.39 -0.40 1.18
C ASP A 132 5.34 -1.93 1.04
N VAL A 133 4.15 -2.50 0.80
CA VAL A 133 3.96 -3.96 0.70
C VAL A 133 3.75 -4.47 -0.72
N VAL A 134 3.59 -3.58 -1.70
CA VAL A 134 3.34 -3.98 -3.09
C VAL A 134 4.51 -4.78 -3.70
N GLU A 135 5.75 -4.50 -3.30
CA GLU A 135 6.91 -5.29 -3.71
C GLU A 135 6.86 -6.73 -3.16
N HIS A 136 6.36 -6.90 -1.94
CA HIS A 136 6.12 -8.23 -1.38
C HIS A 136 5.09 -9.00 -2.21
N TYR A 137 4.02 -8.34 -2.64
CA TYR A 137 3.01 -8.98 -3.49
C TYR A 137 3.59 -9.47 -4.82
N ARG A 138 4.39 -8.64 -5.49
CA ARG A 138 5.08 -9.04 -6.73
C ARG A 138 6.07 -10.19 -6.51
N ALA A 139 6.86 -10.12 -5.43
CA ALA A 139 7.83 -11.17 -5.12
C ALA A 139 7.14 -12.52 -4.86
N ALA A 140 6.06 -12.52 -4.06
CA ALA A 140 5.28 -13.72 -3.78
C ALA A 140 4.69 -14.32 -5.08
N HIS A 141 4.04 -13.49 -5.89
CA HIS A 141 3.42 -13.92 -7.13
C HIS A 141 4.45 -14.48 -8.13
N SER A 142 5.60 -13.81 -8.27
CA SER A 142 6.68 -14.30 -9.13
C SER A 142 7.21 -15.68 -8.72
N ILE A 143 7.20 -16.01 -7.43
CA ILE A 143 7.55 -17.35 -6.94
C ILE A 143 6.39 -18.30 -7.21
N ALA A 144 5.15 -17.90 -6.95
CA ALA A 144 3.95 -18.70 -7.18
C ALA A 144 3.80 -19.11 -8.65
N GLU A 145 4.09 -18.22 -9.61
CA GLU A 145 4.06 -18.54 -11.03
C GLU A 145 5.08 -19.62 -11.43
N ARG A 146 6.18 -19.74 -10.69
CA ARG A 146 7.22 -20.74 -10.96
C ARG A 146 7.11 -21.99 -10.08
N ARG A 147 6.09 -22.10 -9.23
CA ARG A 147 5.98 -23.17 -8.22
C ARG A 147 6.09 -24.59 -8.77
N ASP A 148 5.67 -24.80 -10.02
CA ASP A 148 5.73 -26.09 -10.70
C ASP A 148 7.02 -26.25 -11.55
N ALA A 149 7.92 -25.26 -11.53
CA ALA A 149 9.19 -25.37 -12.22
C ALA A 149 10.15 -26.32 -11.48
N VAL A 150 11.01 -26.99 -12.21
CA VAL A 150 11.96 -27.98 -11.68
C VAL A 150 12.92 -27.38 -10.65
N ASP A 151 13.20 -26.08 -10.74
CA ASP A 151 14.15 -25.38 -9.90
C ASP A 151 13.50 -24.66 -8.68
N THR A 152 12.19 -24.76 -8.50
CA THR A 152 11.51 -24.15 -7.34
C THR A 152 11.57 -25.10 -6.16
N ASP A 153 12.26 -24.71 -5.11
CA ASP A 153 12.36 -25.51 -3.88
C ASP A 153 11.38 -25.05 -2.79
N THR A 154 11.30 -25.83 -1.70
CA THR A 154 10.42 -25.50 -0.56
C THR A 154 10.82 -24.19 0.10
N GLU A 155 12.08 -23.78 0.04
CA GLU A 155 12.54 -22.50 0.59
C GLU A 155 12.00 -21.32 -0.23
N ASP A 156 11.95 -21.43 -1.55
CA ASP A 156 11.31 -20.43 -2.42
C ASP A 156 9.83 -20.26 -2.06
N LEU A 157 9.10 -21.38 -1.89
CA LEU A 157 7.69 -21.34 -1.48
C LEU A 157 7.53 -20.75 -0.06
N ARG A 158 8.47 -21.02 0.84
CA ARG A 158 8.48 -20.38 2.17
C ARG A 158 8.69 -18.88 2.08
N GLN A 159 9.53 -18.40 1.17
CA GLN A 159 9.71 -16.97 0.93
C GLN A 159 8.43 -16.34 0.35
N ALA A 160 7.75 -17.00 -0.59
CA ALA A 160 6.46 -16.53 -1.09
C ALA A 160 5.44 -16.39 0.05
N MET A 161 5.34 -17.38 0.95
CA MET A 161 4.45 -17.32 2.11
C MET A 161 4.77 -16.14 3.05
N VAL A 162 6.06 -15.84 3.27
CA VAL A 162 6.49 -14.66 4.06
C VAL A 162 6.05 -13.35 3.38
N HIS A 163 6.20 -13.26 2.07
CA HIS A 163 5.79 -12.10 1.30
C HIS A 163 4.26 -11.93 1.29
N TYR A 164 3.49 -13.00 1.05
CA TYR A 164 2.03 -12.96 1.12
C TYR A 164 1.54 -12.56 2.52
N ARG A 165 2.22 -13.04 3.57
CA ARG A 165 1.89 -12.67 4.94
C ARG A 165 2.02 -11.17 5.19
N ALA A 166 3.08 -10.54 4.68
CA ALA A 166 3.28 -9.10 4.82
C ALA A 166 2.12 -8.30 4.21
N LEU A 167 1.75 -8.63 2.96
CA LEU A 167 0.60 -8.02 2.31
C LEU A 167 -0.72 -8.29 3.05
N PHE A 168 -0.95 -9.55 3.45
CA PHE A 168 -2.16 -9.94 4.17
C PHE A 168 -2.35 -9.15 5.48
N GLN A 169 -1.29 -9.03 6.28
CA GLN A 169 -1.31 -8.27 7.55
C GLN A 169 -1.60 -6.79 7.32
N ASP A 170 -1.05 -6.22 6.27
CA ASP A 170 -1.28 -4.82 5.92
C ASP A 170 -2.73 -4.60 5.44
N LEU A 171 -3.24 -5.46 4.57
CA LEU A 171 -4.64 -5.42 4.12
C LEU A 171 -5.65 -5.60 5.25
N LEU A 172 -5.32 -6.36 6.30
CA LEU A 172 -6.17 -6.49 7.49
C LEU A 172 -6.07 -5.26 8.43
N GLY A 173 -5.12 -4.35 8.19
CA GLY A 173 -4.87 -3.23 9.09
C GLY A 173 -4.23 -3.65 10.43
N THR A 174 -3.49 -4.77 10.43
CA THR A 174 -2.79 -5.29 11.61
C THR A 174 -1.31 -4.90 11.63
N THR A 175 -0.80 -4.34 10.56
CA THR A 175 0.50 -3.68 10.54
C THR A 175 0.33 -2.33 11.22
N ASN A 176 1.10 -2.04 12.24
CA ASN A 176 1.08 -0.78 12.99
C ASN A 176 1.27 0.40 12.03
N GLY A 177 0.15 0.95 11.54
CA GLY A 177 0.12 2.34 11.15
C GLY A 177 0.48 3.18 12.39
N PRO A 178 0.97 4.43 12.23
CA PRO A 178 1.29 5.27 13.38
C PRO A 178 0.07 5.28 14.29
N ASP A 179 0.31 4.82 15.52
CA ASP A 179 -0.63 4.69 16.62
C ASP A 179 -1.49 5.95 16.68
N ASP A 180 -2.72 5.87 16.17
CA ASP A 180 -3.71 6.93 16.30
C ASP A 180 -4.10 6.89 17.79
N GLY A 181 -3.32 7.63 18.59
CA GLY A 181 -3.26 7.64 20.04
C GLY A 181 -4.59 7.96 20.70
N THR A 182 -5.60 7.11 20.49
CA THR A 182 -6.82 7.03 21.28
C THR A 182 -6.79 5.77 22.16
N ALA A 183 -5.60 5.44 22.71
CA ALA A 183 -5.55 4.64 23.91
C ALA A 183 -6.05 5.54 25.03
N GLU A 184 -7.26 5.27 25.52
CA GLU A 184 -7.76 5.77 26.81
C GLU A 184 -6.62 5.64 27.84
N ARG A 185 -6.06 6.79 28.19
CA ARG A 185 -5.09 6.90 29.28
C ARG A 185 -5.81 6.40 30.52
N PRO A 186 -5.36 5.34 31.20
CA PRO A 186 -5.96 4.94 32.46
C PRO A 186 -5.94 6.14 33.38
N THR A 187 -7.09 6.63 33.77
CA THR A 187 -7.24 7.67 34.79
C THR A 187 -6.56 7.14 36.04
N ALA A 188 -5.48 7.79 36.42
CA ALA A 188 -4.80 7.51 37.70
C ALA A 188 -5.84 7.64 38.81
N PRO A 189 -5.87 6.71 39.78
CA PRO A 189 -6.78 6.78 40.89
C PRO A 189 -6.55 8.09 41.67
N ASP A 190 -7.64 8.79 41.94
CA ASP A 190 -7.68 10.05 42.66
C ASP A 190 -6.99 9.89 44.01
N GLN A 191 -5.88 10.62 44.23
CA GLN A 191 -5.14 10.62 45.50
C GLN A 191 -5.96 11.11 46.71
N ALA A 192 -7.18 11.58 46.47
CA ALA A 192 -8.10 12.02 47.55
C ALA A 192 -8.70 10.84 48.34
N GLU A 193 -8.70 9.62 47.85
CA GLU A 193 -9.26 8.44 48.54
C GLU A 193 -8.27 7.76 49.50
N LEU A 194 -6.97 7.99 49.32
CA LEU A 194 -5.93 7.42 50.20
C LEU A 194 -5.80 8.16 51.56
N THR A 195 -6.27 9.40 51.68
CA THR A 195 -6.18 10.18 52.91
C THR A 195 -7.36 9.92 53.87
N ARG A 196 -8.44 9.26 53.41
CA ARG A 196 -9.60 8.95 54.27
C ARG A 196 -9.52 7.61 55.01
N ARG A 197 -8.51 6.77 54.71
CA ARG A 197 -8.30 5.48 55.38
C ARG A 197 -7.26 5.52 56.51
N ALA A 198 -6.61 6.65 56.75
CA ALA A 198 -5.60 6.83 57.76
C ALA A 198 -6.03 7.77 58.94
N SER A 199 -7.32 7.93 59.19
CA SER A 199 -7.83 8.62 60.37
C SER A 199 -8.83 7.76 61.09
#